data_8f53dc38be0bf47458809b1f1bcd9ab1
#
_entry.id   8f53dc38be0bf47458809b1f1bcd9ab1
#
_cell.length_a   1.000
_cell.length_b   1.000
_cell.length_c   1.000
_cell.angle_alpha   90.00
_cell.angle_beta   90.00
_cell.angle_gamma   90.00
#
_symmetry.space_group_name_H-M   'P 1'
#
loop_
_entity.id
_entity.type
_entity.pdbx_description
1 polymer ?
#
loop_
_entity_poly.entity_id
_entity_poly.type
_entity_poly.pdbx_seq_one_letter_code
_entity_poly.pdbx_strand_id
1 'polypeptide(L)'
;MRLGLLGPAGPDVGALGRAAEFLLNGARVHRAIYLGNDGALDRAVAAWARKLVGDDPSDDGAWKRAAEIALGGTAEQLDKFVSTERARLRLKSLEALPEEVSRTIEMVGDRVAVLIHDKALLDEEDILAANLLFFGKSDGPLIRKIGARWFVTPGPIGCEGGGIAVLDDEKDDITITIYDSAGKATQIEALSVSRAPKMRVQGDV
;
A
#
# COMPACT_ATOMS: atom_id res chain seq x y z
N MET A 1 -12.00 -3.00 -3.43
CA MET A 1 -10.67 -3.22 -2.77
C MET A 1 -10.18 -1.86 -2.28
N ARG A 2 -9.44 -1.83 -1.16
CA ARG A 2 -8.89 -0.59 -0.63
C ARG A 2 -7.37 -0.73 -0.50
N LEU A 3 -6.62 -0.01 -1.35
CA LEU A 3 -5.17 -0.08 -1.45
C LEU A 3 -4.55 1.20 -0.91
N GLY A 4 -3.63 1.06 0.04
CA GLY A 4 -2.83 2.16 0.56
C GLY A 4 -1.52 2.34 -0.23
N LEU A 5 -1.07 3.57 -0.35
CA LEU A 5 0.25 3.90 -0.89
C LEU A 5 1.00 4.76 0.11
N LEU A 6 2.23 4.39 0.39
CA LEU A 6 3.17 5.15 1.22
C LEU A 6 4.26 5.74 0.33
N GLY A 7 4.43 7.04 0.40
CA GLY A 7 5.55 7.71 -0.25
C GLY A 7 6.89 7.37 0.41
N PRO A 8 8.02 7.69 -0.23
CA PRO A 8 9.35 7.52 0.37
C PRO A 8 9.46 8.27 1.70
N ALA A 9 10.00 7.60 2.72
CA ALA A 9 10.16 8.15 4.07
C ALA A 9 11.55 8.74 4.33
N GLY A 10 12.52 8.38 3.49
CA GLY A 10 13.91 8.74 3.74
C GLY A 10 14.38 8.23 5.11
N PRO A 11 15.06 9.06 5.90
CA PRO A 11 15.58 8.65 7.21
C PRO A 11 14.53 8.60 8.33
N ASP A 12 13.32 9.16 8.13
CA ASP A 12 12.29 9.26 9.18
C ASP A 12 11.41 7.99 9.27
N VAL A 13 11.99 6.94 9.87
CA VAL A 13 11.28 5.67 10.15
C VAL A 13 10.09 5.88 11.09
N GLY A 14 10.13 6.90 11.96
CA GLY A 14 9.03 7.24 12.87
C GLY A 14 7.81 7.76 12.11
N ALA A 15 8.01 8.63 11.12
CA ALA A 15 6.93 9.11 10.26
C ALA A 15 6.34 7.97 9.42
N LEU A 16 7.19 7.08 8.89
CA LEU A 16 6.74 5.86 8.19
C LEU A 16 5.85 5.00 9.07
N GLY A 17 6.22 4.82 10.36
CA GLY A 17 5.42 4.07 11.32
C GLY A 17 4.02 4.65 11.52
N ARG A 18 3.94 5.96 11.74
CA ARG A 18 2.65 6.65 11.90
C ARG A 18 1.79 6.57 10.64
N ALA A 19 2.40 6.73 9.46
CA ALA A 19 1.71 6.62 8.19
C ALA A 19 1.15 5.20 7.94
N ALA A 20 1.94 4.16 8.23
CA ALA A 20 1.52 2.77 8.13
C ALA A 20 0.39 2.46 9.13
N GLU A 21 0.49 2.92 10.37
CA GLU A 21 -0.55 2.78 11.39
C GLU A 21 -1.86 3.45 10.95
N PHE A 22 -1.78 4.66 10.40
CA PHE A 22 -2.94 5.36 9.85
C PHE A 22 -3.59 4.54 8.73
N LEU A 23 -2.82 4.00 7.78
CA LEU A 23 -3.37 3.18 6.70
C LEU A 23 -4.08 1.94 7.23
N LEU A 24 -3.44 1.23 8.17
CA LEU A 24 -4.00 -0.01 8.72
C LEU A 24 -5.22 0.25 9.62
N ASN A 25 -5.16 1.21 10.53
CA ASN A 25 -6.15 1.40 11.58
C ASN A 25 -7.17 2.51 11.26
N GLY A 26 -6.73 3.63 10.69
CA GLY A 26 -7.58 4.77 10.34
C GLY A 26 -8.28 4.56 8.99
N ALA A 27 -7.52 4.42 7.92
CA ALA A 27 -8.04 4.22 6.59
C ALA A 27 -8.54 2.79 6.31
N ARG A 28 -8.14 1.82 7.14
CA ARG A 28 -8.54 0.41 7.06
C ARG A 28 -8.30 -0.21 5.70
N VAL A 29 -7.12 0.03 5.13
CA VAL A 29 -6.74 -0.57 3.85
C VAL A 29 -6.54 -2.07 3.99
N HIS A 30 -6.79 -2.81 2.91
CA HIS A 30 -6.55 -4.25 2.87
C HIS A 30 -5.06 -4.55 2.70
N ARG A 31 -4.36 -3.70 1.97
CA ARG A 31 -2.94 -3.79 1.64
C ARG A 31 -2.37 -2.40 1.45
N ALA A 32 -1.09 -2.20 1.75
CA ALA A 32 -0.39 -0.95 1.49
C ALA A 32 0.97 -1.21 0.84
N ILE A 33 1.30 -0.42 -0.17
CA ILE A 33 2.55 -0.52 -0.91
C ILE A 33 3.41 0.72 -0.64
N TYR A 34 4.65 0.48 -0.25
CA TYR A 34 5.66 1.50 -0.05
C TYR A 34 6.38 1.79 -1.36
N LEU A 35 6.32 3.03 -1.82
CA LEU A 35 6.89 3.47 -3.09
C LEU A 35 8.36 3.93 -2.98
N GLY A 36 8.98 3.77 -1.80
CA GLY A 36 10.43 3.94 -1.64
C GLY A 36 11.20 2.70 -2.11
N ASN A 37 12.49 2.86 -2.39
CA ASN A 37 13.41 1.79 -2.77
C ASN A 37 14.63 1.69 -1.84
N ASP A 38 14.48 2.14 -0.60
CA ASP A 38 15.53 2.25 0.40
C ASP A 38 15.48 1.16 1.47
N GLY A 39 14.57 0.17 1.33
CA GLY A 39 14.34 -0.91 2.30
C GLY A 39 13.86 -0.43 3.68
N ALA A 40 13.40 0.83 3.78
CA ALA A 40 12.97 1.39 5.07
C ALA A 40 11.76 0.67 5.63
N LEU A 41 10.79 0.30 4.77
CA LEU A 41 9.61 -0.42 5.22
C LEU A 41 9.94 -1.80 5.75
N ASP A 42 10.78 -2.58 5.06
CA ASP A 42 11.13 -3.94 5.48
C ASP A 42 11.84 -3.94 6.82
N ARG A 43 12.79 -3.00 7.00
CA ARG A 43 13.45 -2.81 8.30
C ARG A 43 12.46 -2.42 9.40
N ALA A 44 11.52 -1.53 9.11
CA ALA A 44 10.50 -1.11 10.06
C ALA A 44 9.54 -2.26 10.42
N VAL A 45 9.03 -2.97 9.43
CA VAL A 45 8.13 -4.13 9.63
C VAL A 45 8.82 -5.21 10.46
N ALA A 46 10.09 -5.53 10.16
CA ALA A 46 10.86 -6.49 10.95
C ALA A 46 11.03 -6.04 12.41
N ALA A 47 11.30 -4.75 12.64
CA ALA A 47 11.43 -4.20 13.99
C ALA A 47 10.08 -4.23 14.75
N TRP A 48 8.98 -3.88 14.09
CA TRP A 48 7.64 -3.93 14.70
C TRP A 48 7.20 -5.36 15.02
N ALA A 49 7.47 -6.30 14.12
CA ALA A 49 7.17 -7.70 14.36
C ALA A 49 7.92 -8.24 15.59
N ARG A 50 9.22 -7.93 15.72
CA ARG A 50 10.01 -8.29 16.92
C ARG A 50 9.48 -7.64 18.19
N LYS A 51 9.04 -6.37 18.10
CA LYS A 51 8.45 -5.69 19.27
C LYS A 51 7.13 -6.34 19.72
N LEU A 52 6.36 -6.91 18.79
CA LEU A 52 5.09 -7.58 19.10
C LEU A 52 5.32 -8.97 19.73
N VAL A 53 6.19 -9.79 19.15
CA VAL A 53 6.28 -11.22 19.45
C VAL A 53 7.66 -11.70 19.91
N GLY A 54 8.65 -10.82 20.05
CA GLY A 54 10.01 -11.15 20.45
C GLY A 54 10.90 -11.54 19.27
N ASP A 55 11.95 -12.29 19.56
CA ASP A 55 13.10 -12.51 18.63
C ASP A 55 12.75 -13.33 17.39
N ASP A 56 11.73 -14.20 17.45
CA ASP A 56 11.32 -15.02 16.31
C ASP A 56 9.91 -14.65 15.82
N PRO A 57 9.80 -13.64 14.94
CA PRO A 57 8.51 -13.22 14.35
C PRO A 57 8.06 -14.09 13.18
N SER A 58 8.74 -15.17 12.87
CA SER A 58 8.37 -16.11 11.79
C SER A 58 7.07 -16.86 12.09
N ASP A 59 6.53 -17.52 11.06
CA ASP A 59 5.36 -18.39 11.25
C ASP A 59 5.74 -19.63 12.09
N ASP A 60 6.95 -20.15 11.97
CA ASP A 60 7.45 -21.23 12.83
C ASP A 60 7.55 -20.79 14.30
N GLY A 61 8.01 -19.56 14.55
CA GLY A 61 7.99 -18.96 15.88
C GLY A 61 6.58 -18.83 16.44
N ALA A 62 5.60 -18.47 15.61
CA ALA A 62 4.19 -18.42 16.02
C ALA A 62 3.67 -19.79 16.45
N TRP A 63 4.02 -20.88 15.74
CA TRP A 63 3.64 -22.23 16.13
C TRP A 63 4.28 -22.67 17.46
N LYS A 64 5.55 -22.32 17.70
CA LYS A 64 6.21 -22.59 18.99
C LYS A 64 5.51 -21.88 20.14
N ARG A 65 5.23 -20.59 20.00
CA ARG A 65 4.49 -19.81 21.01
C ARG A 65 3.06 -20.36 21.24
N ALA A 66 2.38 -20.78 20.16
CA ALA A 66 1.07 -21.40 20.26
C ALA A 66 1.11 -22.71 21.08
N ALA A 67 2.10 -23.57 20.81
CA ALA A 67 2.27 -24.84 21.53
C ALA A 67 2.54 -24.62 23.03
N GLU A 68 3.39 -23.66 23.39
CA GLU A 68 3.69 -23.31 24.78
C GLU A 68 2.44 -22.86 25.54
N ILE A 69 1.61 -22.00 24.94
CA ILE A 69 0.40 -21.50 25.56
C ILE A 69 -0.68 -22.58 25.64
N ALA A 70 -0.80 -23.44 24.63
CA ALA A 70 -1.77 -24.53 24.62
C ALA A 70 -1.55 -25.55 25.73
N LEU A 71 -0.31 -25.74 26.19
CA LEU A 71 0.04 -26.71 27.24
C LEU A 71 -0.31 -26.24 28.67
N GLY A 72 -0.47 -24.97 28.92
CA GLY A 72 -0.71 -24.50 30.30
C GLY A 72 -1.15 -23.04 30.42
N GLY A 73 -1.54 -22.40 29.29
CA GLY A 73 -1.96 -21.00 29.28
C GLY A 73 -3.35 -20.79 29.86
N THR A 74 -3.52 -19.65 30.53
CA THR A 74 -4.85 -19.17 30.96
C THR A 74 -5.64 -18.61 29.78
N ALA A 75 -6.95 -18.43 29.96
CA ALA A 75 -7.80 -17.79 28.91
C ALA A 75 -7.30 -16.40 28.51
N GLU A 76 -6.85 -15.61 29.50
CA GLU A 76 -6.29 -14.27 29.26
C GLU A 76 -4.98 -14.32 28.42
N GLN A 77 -4.13 -15.30 28.70
CA GLN A 77 -2.90 -15.52 27.91
C GLN A 77 -3.20 -15.96 26.49
N LEU A 78 -4.22 -16.79 26.29
CA LEU A 78 -4.70 -17.19 24.97
C LEU A 78 -5.24 -15.98 24.19
N ASP A 79 -6.08 -15.14 24.79
CA ASP A 79 -6.62 -13.93 24.16
C ASP A 79 -5.52 -12.95 23.79
N LYS A 80 -4.55 -12.75 24.68
CA LYS A 80 -3.38 -11.91 24.41
C LYS A 80 -2.54 -12.47 23.26
N PHE A 81 -2.30 -13.77 23.23
CA PHE A 81 -1.57 -14.43 22.16
C PHE A 81 -2.29 -14.22 20.81
N VAL A 82 -3.59 -14.52 20.74
CA VAL A 82 -4.37 -14.38 19.50
C VAL A 82 -4.38 -12.93 19.00
N SER A 83 -4.55 -11.96 19.89
CA SER A 83 -4.54 -10.54 19.52
C SER A 83 -3.17 -10.08 19.00
N THR A 84 -2.10 -10.55 19.63
CA THR A 84 -0.72 -10.24 19.24
C THR A 84 -0.36 -10.86 17.89
N GLU A 85 -0.70 -12.13 17.66
CA GLU A 85 -0.46 -12.79 16.38
C GLU A 85 -1.29 -12.19 15.25
N ARG A 86 -2.53 -11.78 15.51
CA ARG A 86 -3.32 -11.01 14.53
C ARG A 86 -2.65 -9.70 14.17
N ALA A 87 -2.10 -8.97 15.13
CA ALA A 87 -1.35 -7.74 14.89
C ALA A 87 -0.09 -8.01 14.06
N ARG A 88 0.67 -9.08 14.37
CA ARG A 88 1.84 -9.51 13.59
C ARG A 88 1.47 -9.85 12.14
N LEU A 89 0.43 -10.67 11.96
CA LEU A 89 -0.03 -11.06 10.62
C LEU A 89 -0.49 -9.85 9.79
N ARG A 90 -1.06 -8.85 10.46
CA ARG A 90 -1.49 -7.63 9.78
C ARG A 90 -0.33 -6.82 9.21
N LEU A 91 0.88 -6.94 9.78
CA LEU A 91 2.06 -6.31 9.21
C LEU A 91 2.42 -6.87 7.81
N LYS A 92 2.01 -8.10 7.48
CA LYS A 92 2.20 -8.70 6.15
C LYS A 92 1.40 -7.99 5.04
N SER A 93 0.43 -7.15 5.38
CA SER A 93 -0.27 -6.32 4.40
C SER A 93 0.49 -5.05 4.02
N LEU A 94 1.64 -4.80 4.64
CA LEU A 94 2.57 -3.72 4.30
C LEU A 94 3.67 -4.32 3.42
N GLU A 95 3.78 -3.87 2.19
CA GLU A 95 4.69 -4.42 1.21
C GLU A 95 5.57 -3.32 0.60
N ALA A 96 6.86 -3.59 0.43
CA ALA A 96 7.75 -2.72 -0.33
C ALA A 96 7.75 -3.11 -1.81
N LEU A 97 8.15 -2.18 -2.67
CA LEU A 97 8.46 -2.53 -4.06
C LEU A 97 9.63 -3.50 -4.10
N PRO A 98 9.65 -4.48 -5.03
CA PRO A 98 10.78 -5.39 -5.19
C PRO A 98 12.08 -4.63 -5.42
N GLU A 99 13.15 -4.99 -4.69
CA GLU A 99 14.44 -4.27 -4.71
C GLU A 99 15.07 -4.22 -6.12
N GLU A 100 15.02 -5.35 -6.84
CA GLU A 100 15.69 -5.48 -8.14
C GLU A 100 15.10 -4.61 -9.23
N VAL A 101 13.76 -4.50 -9.28
CA VAL A 101 13.05 -3.80 -10.37
C VAL A 101 12.38 -2.52 -9.91
N SER A 102 12.28 -2.29 -8.59
CA SER A 102 11.64 -1.12 -7.96
C SER A 102 10.26 -0.79 -8.53
N ARG A 103 9.55 -1.81 -9.04
CA ARG A 103 8.19 -1.69 -9.61
C ARG A 103 7.36 -2.95 -9.39
N THR A 104 6.05 -2.76 -9.40
CA THR A 104 5.06 -3.84 -9.41
C THR A 104 3.84 -3.46 -10.23
N ILE A 105 3.07 -4.45 -10.67
CA ILE A 105 1.83 -4.26 -11.42
C ILE A 105 0.68 -4.80 -10.59
N GLU A 106 -0.36 -4.00 -10.44
CA GLU A 106 -1.55 -4.34 -9.67
C GLU A 106 -2.80 -4.18 -10.53
N MET A 107 -3.82 -4.98 -10.22
CA MET A 107 -5.16 -4.76 -10.76
C MET A 107 -5.99 -3.97 -9.75
N VAL A 108 -6.48 -2.80 -10.16
CA VAL A 108 -7.37 -1.96 -9.36
C VAL A 108 -8.71 -1.87 -10.08
N GLY A 109 -9.68 -2.63 -9.61
CA GLY A 109 -10.91 -2.88 -10.38
C GLY A 109 -10.59 -3.62 -11.67
N ASP A 110 -11.00 -3.06 -12.79
CA ASP A 110 -10.74 -3.55 -14.16
C ASP A 110 -9.53 -2.87 -14.83
N ARG A 111 -8.67 -2.20 -14.06
CA ARG A 111 -7.60 -1.34 -14.58
C ARG A 111 -6.23 -1.81 -14.15
N VAL A 112 -5.28 -1.71 -15.07
CA VAL A 112 -3.87 -2.00 -14.80
C VAL A 112 -3.24 -0.78 -14.16
N ALA A 113 -2.66 -0.97 -12.99
CA ALA A 113 -1.88 0.00 -12.25
C ALA A 113 -0.41 -0.41 -12.22
N VAL A 114 0.49 0.45 -12.67
CA VAL A 114 1.93 0.29 -12.48
C VAL A 114 2.36 1.15 -11.29
N LEU A 115 3.01 0.52 -10.34
CA LEU A 115 3.58 1.18 -9.17
C LEU A 115 5.10 1.10 -9.28
N ILE A 116 5.78 2.24 -9.23
CA ILE A 116 7.22 2.33 -9.44
C ILE A 116 7.84 3.36 -8.50
N HIS A 117 9.10 3.18 -8.14
CA HIS A 117 9.79 4.19 -7.35
C HIS A 117 10.08 5.46 -8.16
N ASP A 118 10.75 5.34 -9.30
CA ASP A 118 11.13 6.48 -10.15
C ASP A 118 10.44 6.38 -11.52
N LYS A 119 9.56 7.34 -11.81
CA LYS A 119 8.87 7.43 -13.11
C LYS A 119 9.80 7.55 -14.32
N ALA A 120 11.06 7.96 -14.11
CA ALA A 120 12.05 8.02 -15.18
C ALA A 120 12.47 6.64 -15.70
N LEU A 121 12.14 5.58 -14.94
CA LEU A 121 12.41 4.19 -15.31
C LEU A 121 11.22 3.51 -16.00
N LEU A 122 10.10 4.23 -16.23
CA LEU A 122 8.98 3.72 -17.02
C LEU A 122 9.39 3.53 -18.47
N ASP A 123 9.18 2.34 -18.99
CA ASP A 123 9.37 2.03 -20.40
C ASP A 123 8.06 2.20 -21.20
N GLU A 124 8.15 2.03 -22.52
CA GLU A 124 6.99 2.17 -23.40
C GLU A 124 5.93 1.11 -23.14
N GLU A 125 6.33 -0.11 -22.77
CA GLU A 125 5.42 -1.22 -22.47
C GLU A 125 4.64 -0.97 -21.17
N ASP A 126 5.29 -0.45 -20.13
CA ASP A 126 4.64 -0.01 -18.90
C ASP A 126 3.56 1.04 -19.20
N ILE A 127 3.93 2.05 -19.98
CA ILE A 127 3.03 3.16 -20.29
C ILE A 127 1.85 2.69 -21.15
N LEU A 128 2.08 1.82 -22.12
CA LEU A 128 1.02 1.34 -23.01
C LEU A 128 0.01 0.46 -22.27
N ALA A 129 0.46 -0.39 -21.35
CA ALA A 129 -0.39 -1.32 -20.63
C ALA A 129 -1.19 -0.64 -19.50
N ALA A 130 -0.65 0.40 -18.87
CA ALA A 130 -1.22 0.99 -17.67
C ALA A 130 -2.27 2.07 -17.94
N ASN A 131 -3.32 2.06 -17.13
CA ASN A 131 -4.27 3.16 -17.00
C ASN A 131 -3.88 4.10 -15.85
N LEU A 132 -3.27 3.52 -14.79
CA LEU A 132 -2.89 4.18 -13.57
C LEU A 132 -1.38 4.00 -13.36
N LEU A 133 -0.68 5.10 -13.13
CA LEU A 133 0.77 5.13 -12.94
C LEU A 133 1.07 5.80 -11.60
N PHE A 134 1.52 5.00 -10.64
CA PHE A 134 1.87 5.47 -9.31
C PHE A 134 3.39 5.49 -9.14
N PHE A 135 3.94 6.60 -8.64
CA PHE A 135 5.38 6.73 -8.46
C PHE A 135 5.73 7.37 -7.12
N GLY A 136 6.87 6.95 -6.55
CA GLY A 136 7.34 7.42 -5.25
C GLY A 136 8.16 8.70 -5.31
N LYS A 137 9.10 8.78 -6.25
CA LYS A 137 10.07 9.87 -6.35
C LYS A 137 9.44 11.14 -6.89
N SER A 138 9.21 12.11 -6.01
CA SER A 138 8.65 13.43 -6.32
C SER A 138 8.94 14.41 -5.19
N ASP A 139 8.77 15.71 -5.45
CA ASP A 139 8.94 16.76 -4.45
C ASP A 139 7.67 16.96 -3.60
N GLY A 140 6.52 16.48 -4.06
CA GLY A 140 5.23 16.60 -3.38
C GLY A 140 4.14 15.78 -4.01
N PRO A 141 2.91 15.81 -3.46
CA PRO A 141 1.79 15.05 -3.98
C PRO A 141 1.32 15.56 -5.33
N LEU A 142 0.88 14.65 -6.20
CA LEU A 142 0.34 14.99 -7.52
C LEU A 142 -0.71 13.96 -7.94
N ILE A 143 -1.85 14.46 -8.43
CA ILE A 143 -2.82 13.69 -9.19
C ILE A 143 -3.00 14.40 -10.53
N ARG A 144 -2.61 13.77 -11.63
CA ARG A 144 -2.67 14.40 -12.95
C ARG A 144 -3.08 13.42 -14.03
N LYS A 145 -4.08 13.82 -14.82
CA LYS A 145 -4.49 13.10 -16.02
C LYS A 145 -3.70 13.61 -17.25
N ILE A 146 -3.11 12.68 -18.00
CA ILE A 146 -2.42 12.95 -19.26
C ILE A 146 -2.96 11.97 -20.30
N GLY A 147 -3.72 12.48 -21.25
CA GLY A 147 -4.45 11.64 -22.20
C GLY A 147 -5.46 10.72 -21.48
N ALA A 148 -5.34 9.43 -21.71
CA ALA A 148 -6.20 8.41 -21.08
C ALA A 148 -5.66 7.89 -19.74
N ARG A 149 -4.51 8.37 -19.27
CA ARG A 149 -3.78 7.83 -18.12
C ARG A 149 -3.73 8.79 -16.95
N TRP A 150 -3.68 8.22 -15.76
CA TRP A 150 -3.49 8.97 -14.52
C TRP A 150 -2.09 8.76 -13.96
N PHE A 151 -1.41 9.85 -13.68
CA PHE A 151 -0.12 9.90 -13.03
C PHE A 151 -0.33 10.42 -11.61
N VAL A 152 0.06 9.61 -10.64
CA VAL A 152 -0.22 9.88 -9.24
C VAL A 152 1.00 9.62 -8.38
N THR A 153 1.24 10.50 -7.44
CA THR A 153 2.21 10.28 -6.36
C THR A 153 1.67 10.86 -5.06
N PRO A 154 1.79 10.13 -3.94
CA PRO A 154 1.46 10.68 -2.64
C PRO A 154 2.46 11.77 -2.18
N GLY A 155 3.62 11.87 -2.84
CA GLY A 155 4.75 12.66 -2.35
C GLY A 155 5.53 11.93 -1.26
N PRO A 156 6.69 12.46 -0.83
CA PRO A 156 7.45 11.92 0.29
C PRO A 156 6.64 12.00 1.60
N ILE A 157 6.83 11.03 2.51
CA ILE A 157 6.24 11.11 3.85
C ILE A 157 6.81 12.31 4.59
N GLY A 158 5.91 13.15 5.12
CA GLY A 158 6.28 14.40 5.79
C GLY A 158 6.35 15.63 4.88
N CYS A 159 6.11 15.48 3.56
CA CYS A 159 5.94 16.66 2.71
C CYS A 159 4.61 17.37 3.02
N GLU A 160 4.54 18.64 2.65
CA GLU A 160 3.32 19.42 2.82
C GLU A 160 2.17 18.83 1.98
N GLY A 161 1.07 18.54 2.64
CA GLY A 161 -0.16 18.07 2.00
C GLY A 161 -0.12 16.65 1.41
N GLY A 162 0.89 15.84 1.72
CA GLY A 162 1.02 14.51 1.13
C GLY A 162 1.76 13.50 1.99
N GLY A 163 2.22 12.44 1.34
CA GLY A 163 2.96 11.32 1.91
C GLY A 163 2.19 10.01 1.94
N ILE A 164 0.87 10.05 1.94
CA ILE A 164 0.00 8.89 2.04
C ILE A 164 -1.10 9.02 0.98
N ALA A 165 -1.46 7.91 0.32
CA ALA A 165 -2.65 7.88 -0.52
C ALA A 165 -3.45 6.60 -0.29
N VAL A 166 -4.76 6.67 -0.55
CA VAL A 166 -5.68 5.53 -0.50
C VAL A 166 -6.47 5.48 -1.79
N LEU A 167 -6.42 4.34 -2.46
CA LEU A 167 -7.28 4.02 -3.58
C LEU A 167 -8.46 3.20 -3.08
N ASP A 168 -9.65 3.58 -3.51
CA ASP A 168 -10.89 2.90 -3.18
C ASP A 168 -11.64 2.56 -4.47
N ASP A 169 -11.88 1.27 -4.72
CA ASP A 169 -12.60 0.75 -5.88
C ASP A 169 -13.94 0.12 -5.51
N GLU A 170 -14.52 0.47 -4.35
CA GLU A 170 -15.80 -0.08 -3.89
C GLU A 170 -17.00 0.36 -4.72
N LYS A 171 -16.82 1.32 -5.62
CA LYS A 171 -17.83 1.86 -6.52
C LYS A 171 -17.36 1.72 -7.97
N ASP A 172 -18.25 1.97 -8.92
CA ASP A 172 -17.95 1.91 -10.37
C ASP A 172 -16.75 2.80 -10.80
N ASP A 173 -16.39 3.78 -9.98
CA ASP A 173 -15.24 4.65 -10.17
C ASP A 173 -14.18 4.43 -9.09
N ILE A 174 -12.90 4.44 -9.50
CA ILE A 174 -11.79 4.42 -8.57
C ILE A 174 -11.62 5.83 -8.00
N THR A 175 -11.68 5.94 -6.68
CA THR A 175 -11.38 7.21 -5.99
C THR A 175 -9.99 7.12 -5.37
N ILE A 176 -9.20 8.16 -5.55
CA ILE A 176 -7.95 8.35 -4.83
C ILE A 176 -8.06 9.52 -3.86
N THR A 177 -7.61 9.29 -2.64
CA THR A 177 -7.50 10.32 -1.60
C THR A 177 -6.06 10.42 -1.14
N ILE A 178 -5.49 11.63 -1.19
CA ILE A 178 -4.17 11.92 -0.60
C ILE A 178 -4.37 12.49 0.80
N TYR A 179 -3.52 12.03 1.71
CA TYR A 179 -3.49 12.45 3.10
C TYR A 179 -2.11 13.01 3.46
N ASP A 180 -2.11 13.97 4.35
CA ASP A 180 -0.89 14.44 5.01
C ASP A 180 -0.44 13.47 6.13
N SER A 181 0.69 13.78 6.75
CA SER A 181 1.26 12.99 7.85
C SER A 181 0.40 12.95 9.13
N ALA A 182 -0.60 13.83 9.24
CA ALA A 182 -1.57 13.84 10.33
C ALA A 182 -2.82 13.00 10.01
N GLY A 183 -2.92 12.42 8.82
CA GLY A 183 -4.07 11.65 8.36
C GLY A 183 -5.25 12.52 7.91
N LYS A 184 -5.02 13.80 7.63
CA LYS A 184 -6.03 14.70 7.07
C LYS A 184 -6.03 14.59 5.55
N ALA A 185 -7.21 14.37 4.95
CA ALA A 185 -7.37 14.37 3.50
C ALA A 185 -7.08 15.77 2.94
N THR A 186 -6.20 15.83 1.94
CA THR A 186 -5.77 17.08 1.28
C THR A 186 -6.24 17.16 -0.15
N GLN A 187 -6.34 16.02 -0.85
CA GLN A 187 -6.83 15.94 -2.21
C GLN A 187 -7.73 14.70 -2.35
N ILE A 188 -8.80 14.82 -3.10
CA ILE A 188 -9.71 13.71 -3.43
C ILE A 188 -10.04 13.83 -4.91
N GLU A 189 -9.85 12.76 -5.67
CA GLU A 189 -10.12 12.72 -7.10
C GLU A 189 -10.76 11.40 -7.51
N ALA A 190 -11.79 11.46 -8.35
CA ALA A 190 -12.36 10.30 -9.01
C ALA A 190 -11.59 10.00 -10.30
N LEU A 191 -10.92 8.86 -10.36
CA LEU A 191 -10.10 8.47 -11.50
C LEU A 191 -10.97 7.84 -12.61
N SER A 192 -11.86 8.65 -13.21
CA SER A 192 -12.67 8.19 -14.33
C SER A 192 -11.78 7.93 -15.55
N VAL A 193 -11.75 6.69 -16.01
CA VAL A 193 -11.19 6.33 -17.31
C VAL A 193 -12.35 6.00 -18.22
N SER A 194 -12.42 6.65 -19.40
CA SER A 194 -13.47 6.37 -20.36
C SER A 194 -13.44 4.87 -20.71
N ARG A 195 -14.53 4.17 -20.41
CA ARG A 195 -14.69 2.79 -20.86
C ARG A 195 -14.67 2.80 -22.38
N ALA A 196 -13.76 2.04 -22.98
CA ALA A 196 -13.87 1.77 -24.42
C ALA A 196 -15.27 1.19 -24.66
N PRO A 197 -16.02 1.67 -25.68
CA PRO A 197 -17.35 1.14 -25.96
C PRO A 197 -17.23 -0.38 -26.16
N LYS A 198 -17.99 -1.17 -25.38
CA LYS A 198 -18.05 -2.62 -25.61
C LYS A 198 -18.51 -2.83 -27.04
N MET A 199 -17.62 -3.38 -27.87
CA MET A 199 -18.01 -3.82 -29.22
C MET A 199 -19.12 -4.84 -29.07
N ARG A 200 -20.36 -4.46 -29.43
CA ARG A 200 -21.43 -5.43 -29.63
C ARG A 200 -21.13 -6.12 -30.95
N VAL A 201 -20.66 -7.35 -30.91
CA VAL A 201 -20.71 -8.23 -32.06
C VAL A 201 -22.18 -8.52 -32.31
N GLN A 202 -22.77 -7.84 -33.30
CA GLN A 202 -24.07 -8.17 -33.84
C GLN A 202 -23.85 -9.47 -34.63
N GLY A 203 -24.24 -10.60 -34.06
CA GLY A 203 -24.35 -11.85 -34.82
C GLY A 203 -25.54 -11.69 -35.75
N ASP A 204 -25.26 -11.65 -37.05
CA ASP A 204 -26.29 -11.86 -38.08
C ASP A 204 -26.79 -13.31 -37.99
N VAL A 205 -28.10 -13.42 -37.85
CA VAL A 205 -28.86 -14.67 -38.00
C VAL A 205 -29.25 -14.84 -39.46
#